data_67f9ac25f840b9182392b61a1295040a
#
_entry.id   67f9ac25f840b9182392b61a1295040a
#
_cell.length_a   1.000
_cell.length_b   1.000
_cell.length_c   1.000
_cell.angle_alpha   90.00
_cell.angle_beta   90.00
_cell.angle_gamma   90.00
#
_symmetry.space_group_name_H-M   'P 1'
#
loop_
_entity.id
_entity.type
_entity.pdbx_description
1 polymer ?
#
loop_
_entity_poly.entity_id
_entity_poly.type
_entity_poly.pdbx_seq_one_letter_code
_entity_poly.pdbx_strand_id
1 'polypeptide(L)'
;IPLSAGNTPTQLTFMQDIGSTLLCCTPSCAAYLGESLKEAGLSPDDIKLKAGIFGAEPWTEEMRRDIEKSLGIKAYDVYGLTEVLGPGVAFECAEQAGMHVNEDHFIIEIIDPETGKQVPDGQKGELVFTAITKEAFPLLRFRTKDICMVNSEVCKCGRTFVRMAKPMGRTDDMLIIRGVNVFPSQVETVLLQNGYPPNYQIIVGRENNNDTFEIKVEMVPEKFSDVVAEINKEEKALEAALLTVLQIKA
;
A
#
# COMPACT_ATOMS: atom_id res chain seq x y z
N ILE A 1 -21.05 -3.58 -9.13
CA ILE A 1 -20.93 -4.33 -10.38
C ILE A 1 -19.48 -4.78 -10.48
N PRO A 2 -19.17 -6.07 -10.41
CA PRO A 2 -17.82 -6.56 -10.62
C PRO A 2 -17.45 -6.43 -12.11
N LEU A 3 -16.33 -5.78 -12.38
CA LEU A 3 -15.73 -5.71 -13.70
C LEU A 3 -14.33 -6.29 -13.63
N SER A 4 -13.98 -7.15 -14.58
CA SER A 4 -12.66 -7.78 -14.64
C SER A 4 -11.57 -6.74 -14.89
N ALA A 5 -10.36 -6.99 -14.36
CA ALA A 5 -9.17 -6.27 -14.76
C ALA A 5 -8.90 -6.40 -16.27
N GLY A 6 -8.18 -5.45 -16.85
CA GLY A 6 -7.74 -5.51 -18.25
C GLY A 6 -8.69 -4.92 -19.29
N ASN A 7 -9.81 -4.32 -18.88
CA ASN A 7 -10.74 -3.64 -19.81
C ASN A 7 -11.08 -2.23 -19.32
N THR A 8 -10.07 -1.40 -19.16
CA THR A 8 -10.18 -0.04 -18.63
C THR A 8 -11.12 0.86 -19.43
N PRO A 9 -11.14 0.86 -20.78
CA PRO A 9 -12.12 1.67 -21.53
C PRO A 9 -13.56 1.33 -21.15
N THR A 10 -13.87 0.05 -21.01
CA THR A 10 -15.22 -0.39 -20.59
C THR A 10 -15.51 0.05 -19.15
N GLN A 11 -14.52 0.00 -18.25
CA GLN A 11 -14.69 0.46 -16.87
C GLN A 11 -15.03 1.96 -16.82
N LEU A 12 -14.34 2.80 -17.60
CA LEU A 12 -14.62 4.23 -17.69
C LEU A 12 -16.04 4.50 -18.26
N THR A 13 -16.41 3.80 -19.33
CA THR A 13 -17.76 3.88 -19.90
C THR A 13 -18.83 3.53 -18.86
N PHE A 14 -18.64 2.44 -18.11
CA PHE A 14 -19.57 2.03 -17.05
C PHE A 14 -19.67 3.09 -15.94
N MET A 15 -18.54 3.71 -15.54
CA MET A 15 -18.56 4.78 -14.53
C MET A 15 -19.40 5.98 -14.97
N GLN A 16 -19.34 6.34 -16.25
CA GLN A 16 -20.14 7.42 -16.84
C GLN A 16 -21.61 7.02 -16.96
N ASP A 17 -21.92 5.92 -17.64
CA ASP A 17 -23.28 5.51 -17.99
C ASP A 17 -24.13 5.15 -16.76
N ILE A 18 -23.55 4.41 -15.81
CA ILE A 18 -24.25 3.97 -14.60
C ILE A 18 -24.17 5.01 -13.49
N GLY A 19 -23.18 5.90 -13.56
CA GLY A 19 -22.96 6.92 -12.53
C GLY A 19 -22.50 6.30 -11.21
N SER A 20 -21.53 5.40 -11.26
CA SER A 20 -20.94 4.75 -10.09
C SER A 20 -20.42 5.78 -9.09
N THR A 21 -20.73 5.60 -7.81
CA THR A 21 -20.34 6.54 -6.74
C THR A 21 -19.22 6.02 -5.84
N LEU A 22 -18.95 4.72 -5.88
CA LEU A 22 -17.92 4.06 -5.09
C LEU A 22 -17.07 3.15 -5.98
N LEU A 23 -15.76 3.26 -5.86
CA LEU A 23 -14.79 2.39 -6.52
C LEU A 23 -14.15 1.46 -5.48
N CYS A 24 -14.12 0.15 -5.77
CA CYS A 24 -13.44 -0.85 -4.95
C CYS A 24 -12.45 -1.61 -5.83
N CYS A 25 -11.16 -1.46 -5.59
CA CYS A 25 -10.11 -2.16 -6.32
C CYS A 25 -8.77 -2.12 -5.55
N THR A 26 -7.69 -2.57 -6.16
CA THR A 26 -6.34 -2.34 -5.62
C THR A 26 -5.90 -0.89 -5.85
N PRO A 27 -5.00 -0.34 -5.01
CA PRO A 27 -4.46 1.01 -5.19
C PRO A 27 -3.82 1.23 -6.57
N SER A 28 -3.05 0.26 -7.06
CA SER A 28 -2.44 0.31 -8.39
C SER A 28 -3.48 0.42 -9.51
N CYS A 29 -4.58 -0.32 -9.40
CA CYS A 29 -5.69 -0.22 -10.34
C CYS A 29 -6.36 1.16 -10.30
N ALA A 30 -6.54 1.74 -9.11
CA ALA A 30 -7.11 3.08 -8.97
C ALA A 30 -6.21 4.16 -9.59
N ALA A 31 -4.89 4.07 -9.37
CA ALA A 31 -3.92 4.98 -9.98
C ALA A 31 -3.97 4.89 -11.51
N TYR A 32 -3.96 3.68 -12.05
CA TYR A 32 -4.05 3.44 -13.50
C TYR A 32 -5.37 3.93 -14.10
N LEU A 33 -6.50 3.79 -13.39
CA LEU A 33 -7.78 4.36 -13.81
C LEU A 33 -7.75 5.89 -13.87
N GLY A 34 -7.07 6.54 -12.92
CA GLY A 34 -6.87 7.99 -12.92
C GLY A 34 -6.06 8.48 -14.12
N GLU A 35 -5.00 7.77 -14.49
CA GLU A 35 -4.19 8.04 -15.69
C GLU A 35 -5.04 7.84 -16.96
N SER A 36 -5.73 6.70 -17.06
CA SER A 36 -6.58 6.38 -18.21
C SER A 36 -7.76 7.34 -18.39
N LEU A 37 -8.32 7.88 -17.31
CA LEU A 37 -9.33 8.92 -17.34
C LEU A 37 -8.81 10.15 -18.08
N LYS A 38 -7.61 10.60 -17.69
CA LYS A 38 -6.93 11.75 -18.32
C LYS A 38 -6.57 11.47 -19.79
N GLU A 39 -6.06 10.29 -20.11
CA GLU A 39 -5.73 9.89 -21.50
C GLU A 39 -6.96 9.85 -22.40
N ALA A 40 -8.12 9.46 -21.86
CA ALA A 40 -9.41 9.50 -22.55
C ALA A 40 -9.97 10.92 -22.76
N GLY A 41 -9.26 11.97 -22.29
CA GLY A 41 -9.71 13.35 -22.34
C GLY A 41 -10.83 13.65 -21.36
N LEU A 42 -11.02 12.79 -20.35
CA LEU A 42 -12.02 12.94 -19.31
C LEU A 42 -11.42 13.57 -18.03
N SER A 43 -12.28 14.14 -17.23
CA SER A 43 -11.97 14.73 -15.93
C SER A 43 -12.74 14.03 -14.81
N PRO A 44 -12.42 14.22 -13.53
CA PRO A 44 -13.22 13.74 -12.41
C PRO A 44 -14.69 14.20 -12.46
N ASP A 45 -14.97 15.33 -13.08
CA ASP A 45 -16.34 15.86 -13.20
C ASP A 45 -17.21 15.09 -14.21
N ASP A 46 -16.58 14.31 -15.09
CA ASP A 46 -17.27 13.46 -16.08
C ASP A 46 -17.74 12.13 -15.50
N ILE A 47 -17.32 11.81 -14.26
CA ILE A 47 -17.73 10.61 -13.51
C ILE A 47 -18.38 11.03 -12.19
N LYS A 48 -19.14 10.11 -11.56
CA LYS A 48 -19.86 10.42 -10.32
C LYS A 48 -19.23 9.79 -9.09
N LEU A 49 -17.99 9.35 -9.17
CA LEU A 49 -17.28 8.79 -8.03
C LEU A 49 -17.18 9.81 -6.90
N LYS A 50 -17.37 9.34 -5.67
CA LYS A 50 -17.27 10.12 -4.43
C LYS A 50 -16.21 9.59 -3.50
N ALA A 51 -16.02 8.26 -3.51
CA ALA A 51 -15.09 7.57 -2.65
C ALA A 51 -14.50 6.33 -3.32
N GLY A 52 -13.36 5.91 -2.83
CA GLY A 52 -12.75 4.64 -3.18
C GLY A 52 -12.36 3.86 -1.91
N ILE A 53 -12.49 2.55 -1.97
CA ILE A 53 -12.01 1.61 -0.94
C ILE A 53 -10.92 0.76 -1.59
N PHE A 54 -9.71 0.90 -1.10
CA PHE A 54 -8.52 0.32 -1.72
C PHE A 54 -7.75 -0.57 -0.72
N GLY A 55 -7.26 -1.68 -1.21
CA GLY A 55 -6.50 -2.63 -0.39
C GLY A 55 -5.90 -3.77 -1.20
N ALA A 56 -5.50 -4.82 -0.54
CA ALA A 56 -4.81 -5.99 -1.08
C ALA A 56 -3.36 -5.74 -1.54
N GLU A 57 -2.91 -4.49 -1.59
CA GLU A 57 -1.54 -4.09 -1.91
C GLU A 57 -1.08 -3.03 -0.89
N PRO A 58 0.23 -2.99 -0.54
CA PRO A 58 0.80 -1.84 0.17
C PRO A 58 0.70 -0.58 -0.68
N TRP A 59 0.39 0.55 -0.07
CA TRP A 59 0.35 1.84 -0.75
C TRP A 59 0.65 3.00 0.21
N THR A 60 1.23 4.07 -0.33
CA THR A 60 1.72 5.20 0.44
C THR A 60 0.69 6.32 0.53
N GLU A 61 0.93 7.28 1.42
CA GLU A 61 0.10 8.50 1.50
C GLU A 61 0.29 9.41 0.29
N GLU A 62 1.44 9.33 -0.39
CA GLU A 62 1.68 10.01 -1.67
C GLU A 62 0.74 9.44 -2.73
N MET A 63 0.72 8.11 -2.89
CA MET A 63 -0.18 7.44 -3.83
C MET A 63 -1.66 7.71 -3.50
N ARG A 64 -2.02 7.79 -2.21
CA ARG A 64 -3.38 8.20 -1.80
C ARG A 64 -3.73 9.57 -2.37
N ARG A 65 -2.85 10.56 -2.18
CA ARG A 65 -3.09 11.94 -2.68
C ARG A 65 -3.22 11.99 -4.19
N ASP A 66 -2.40 11.22 -4.90
CA ASP A 66 -2.44 11.17 -6.36
C ASP A 66 -3.75 10.53 -6.87
N ILE A 67 -4.20 9.43 -6.26
CA ILE A 67 -5.49 8.81 -6.55
C ILE A 67 -6.65 9.78 -6.24
N GLU A 68 -6.64 10.39 -5.06
CA GLU A 68 -7.69 11.35 -4.67
C GLU A 68 -7.77 12.52 -5.66
N LYS A 69 -6.62 13.03 -6.10
CA LYS A 69 -6.55 14.13 -7.06
C LYS A 69 -6.99 13.71 -8.47
N SER A 70 -6.51 12.57 -8.97
CA SER A 70 -6.76 12.12 -10.34
C SER A 70 -8.19 11.66 -10.57
N LEU A 71 -8.84 11.10 -9.55
CA LEU A 71 -10.23 10.61 -9.62
C LEU A 71 -11.24 11.54 -8.95
N GLY A 72 -10.82 12.61 -8.25
CA GLY A 72 -11.70 13.54 -7.55
C GLY A 72 -12.46 12.92 -6.37
N ILE A 73 -11.88 11.95 -5.67
CA ILE A 73 -12.54 11.14 -4.63
C ILE A 73 -11.85 11.25 -3.27
N LYS A 74 -12.48 10.67 -2.24
CA LYS A 74 -11.82 10.30 -1.00
C LYS A 74 -11.42 8.82 -1.04
N ALA A 75 -10.16 8.53 -0.71
CA ALA A 75 -9.57 7.19 -0.76
C ALA A 75 -9.42 6.61 0.65
N TYR A 76 -10.05 5.47 0.89
CA TYR A 76 -10.05 4.78 2.18
C TYR A 76 -9.32 3.44 2.06
N ASP A 77 -8.56 3.12 3.08
CA ASP A 77 -7.83 1.85 3.16
C ASP A 77 -8.73 0.75 3.70
N VAL A 78 -8.54 -0.45 3.19
CA VAL A 78 -9.15 -1.69 3.68
C VAL A 78 -8.09 -2.77 3.78
N TYR A 79 -8.08 -3.46 4.92
CA TYR A 79 -7.23 -4.61 5.13
C TYR A 79 -8.05 -5.89 5.19
N GLY A 80 -7.50 -6.95 4.65
CA GLY A 80 -8.04 -8.30 4.75
C GLY A 80 -7.13 -9.30 4.06
N LEU A 81 -7.38 -10.56 4.33
CA LEU A 81 -6.69 -11.69 3.71
C LEU A 81 -7.67 -12.85 3.58
N THR A 82 -7.54 -13.59 2.50
CA THR A 82 -8.45 -14.69 2.13
C THR A 82 -8.49 -15.77 3.21
N GLU A 83 -7.37 -16.02 3.86
CA GLU A 83 -7.23 -17.02 4.93
C GLU A 83 -8.14 -16.71 6.13
N VAL A 84 -8.27 -15.43 6.47
CA VAL A 84 -9.11 -15.01 7.60
C VAL A 84 -10.58 -14.87 7.20
N LEU A 85 -10.91 -13.97 6.25
CA LEU A 85 -12.28 -13.81 5.74
C LEU A 85 -12.34 -13.01 4.41
N GLY A 86 -11.22 -12.62 3.80
CA GLY A 86 -11.17 -11.77 2.64
C GLY A 86 -11.13 -10.28 3.00
N PRO A 87 -11.54 -9.37 2.11
CA PRO A 87 -11.47 -7.93 2.35
C PRO A 87 -12.45 -7.52 3.45
N GLY A 88 -12.07 -6.48 4.24
CA GLY A 88 -12.94 -5.92 5.27
C GLY A 88 -12.75 -6.52 6.66
N VAL A 89 -11.59 -7.10 6.95
CA VAL A 89 -11.18 -7.43 8.34
C VAL A 89 -11.01 -6.15 9.15
N ALA A 90 -10.43 -5.12 8.50
CA ALA A 90 -10.34 -3.78 9.04
C ALA A 90 -10.49 -2.74 7.92
N PHE A 91 -11.03 -1.55 8.23
CA PHE A 91 -11.19 -0.47 7.26
C PHE A 91 -11.18 0.92 7.90
N GLU A 92 -10.75 1.91 7.14
CA GLU A 92 -10.72 3.30 7.57
C GLU A 92 -12.12 3.90 7.70
N CYS A 93 -12.22 4.87 8.60
CA CYS A 93 -13.34 5.82 8.67
C CYS A 93 -12.96 7.16 8.02
N ALA A 94 -13.87 8.15 8.09
CA ALA A 94 -13.64 9.48 7.53
C ALA A 94 -12.43 10.23 8.12
N GLU A 95 -11.97 9.82 9.30
CA GLU A 95 -10.79 10.42 9.96
C GLU A 95 -9.46 9.98 9.34
N GLN A 96 -9.45 8.90 8.54
CA GLN A 96 -8.24 8.34 7.89
C GLN A 96 -7.06 8.14 8.88
N ALA A 97 -7.38 7.78 10.12
CA ALA A 97 -6.44 7.69 11.24
C ALA A 97 -6.22 6.23 11.72
N GLY A 98 -6.05 5.34 10.76
CA GLY A 98 -5.95 3.89 10.95
C GLY A 98 -7.27 3.18 10.68
N MET A 99 -7.17 1.87 10.45
CA MET A 99 -8.29 1.01 10.09
C MET A 99 -8.92 0.39 11.33
N HIS A 100 -10.21 0.59 11.53
CA HIS A 100 -10.98 -0.06 12.58
C HIS A 100 -11.10 -1.55 12.29
N VAL A 101 -10.66 -2.37 13.25
CA VAL A 101 -10.81 -3.82 13.18
C VAL A 101 -12.26 -4.20 13.54
N ASN A 102 -12.85 -5.12 12.80
CA ASN A 102 -14.17 -5.66 13.12
C ASN A 102 -14.08 -6.63 14.31
N GLU A 103 -14.01 -6.10 15.54
CA GLU A 103 -13.81 -6.86 16.77
C GLU A 103 -14.99 -7.76 17.15
N ASP A 104 -16.14 -7.59 16.50
CA ASP A 104 -17.29 -8.52 16.55
C ASP A 104 -17.02 -9.83 15.79
N HIS A 105 -16.02 -9.86 14.90
CA HIS A 105 -15.63 -11.01 14.10
C HIS A 105 -14.20 -11.49 14.35
N PHE A 106 -13.32 -10.61 14.84
CA PHE A 106 -11.88 -10.89 14.94
C PHE A 106 -11.29 -10.40 16.26
N ILE A 107 -10.46 -11.22 16.87
CA ILE A 107 -9.54 -10.79 17.91
C ILE A 107 -8.21 -10.48 17.23
N ILE A 108 -7.67 -9.29 17.47
CA ILE A 108 -6.38 -8.84 16.97
C ILE A 108 -5.32 -8.86 18.06
N GLU A 109 -4.13 -9.33 17.73
CA GLU A 109 -2.95 -9.26 18.59
C GLU A 109 -1.76 -8.73 17.75
N ILE A 110 -0.88 -7.98 18.38
CA ILE A 110 0.44 -7.67 17.83
C ILE A 110 1.46 -8.40 18.67
N ILE A 111 2.29 -9.23 18.05
CA ILE A 111 3.27 -10.05 18.76
C ILE A 111 4.69 -9.76 18.27
N ASP A 112 5.63 -9.95 19.14
CA ASP A 112 7.03 -10.08 18.77
C ASP A 112 7.21 -11.36 17.92
N PRO A 113 7.76 -11.28 16.70
CA PRO A 113 7.81 -12.40 15.78
C PRO A 113 8.72 -13.55 16.25
N GLU A 114 9.70 -13.27 17.11
CA GLU A 114 10.65 -14.26 17.63
C GLU A 114 10.10 -14.98 18.86
N THR A 115 9.58 -14.19 19.81
CA THR A 115 9.13 -14.75 21.10
C THR A 115 7.67 -15.17 21.10
N GLY A 116 6.86 -14.70 20.15
CA GLY A 116 5.41 -14.93 20.06
C GLY A 116 4.61 -14.25 21.18
N LYS A 117 5.23 -13.38 21.97
CA LYS A 117 4.58 -12.64 23.05
C LYS A 117 3.94 -11.36 22.52
N GLN A 118 2.78 -11.02 23.06
CA GLN A 118 2.09 -9.79 22.73
C GLN A 118 2.93 -8.57 23.14
N VAL A 119 2.96 -7.55 22.28
CA VAL A 119 3.60 -6.27 22.54
C VAL A 119 2.57 -5.20 22.92
N PRO A 120 2.95 -4.15 23.65
CA PRO A 120 2.05 -3.04 23.99
C PRO A 120 1.54 -2.28 22.76
N ASP A 121 0.40 -1.61 22.92
CA ASP A 121 -0.15 -0.67 21.94
C ASP A 121 0.89 0.35 21.47
N GLY A 122 0.86 0.67 20.19
CA GLY A 122 1.81 1.58 19.55
C GLY A 122 3.19 1.00 19.27
N GLN A 123 3.47 -0.23 19.67
CA GLN A 123 4.69 -0.94 19.28
C GLN A 123 4.46 -1.77 18.02
N LYS A 124 5.51 -1.86 17.21
CA LYS A 124 5.51 -2.69 15.99
C LYS A 124 5.71 -4.15 16.35
N GLY A 125 5.00 -5.01 15.65
CA GLY A 125 5.15 -6.45 15.75
C GLY A 125 4.38 -7.15 14.62
N GLU A 126 4.39 -8.47 14.64
CA GLU A 126 3.65 -9.26 13.67
C GLU A 126 2.16 -9.29 14.04
N LEU A 127 1.34 -9.06 13.05
CA LEU A 127 -0.11 -9.06 13.14
C LEU A 127 -0.64 -10.50 13.24
N VAL A 128 -1.51 -10.73 14.21
CA VAL A 128 -2.13 -12.03 14.45
C VAL A 128 -3.64 -11.86 14.57
N PHE A 129 -4.40 -12.75 13.92
CA PHE A 129 -5.85 -12.79 14.01
C PHE A 129 -6.38 -14.11 14.54
N THR A 130 -7.42 -14.02 15.36
CA THR A 130 -8.31 -15.12 15.68
C THR A 130 -9.70 -14.80 15.12
N ALA A 131 -10.22 -15.65 14.23
CA ALA A 131 -11.56 -15.51 13.67
C ALA A 131 -12.58 -16.17 14.61
N ILE A 132 -13.50 -15.39 15.21
CA ILE A 132 -14.45 -15.88 16.21
C ILE A 132 -15.80 -16.29 15.63
N THR A 133 -16.12 -15.85 14.41
CA THR A 133 -17.41 -16.15 13.76
C THR A 133 -17.29 -17.05 12.53
N LYS A 134 -16.09 -17.46 12.16
CA LYS A 134 -15.84 -18.30 10.99
C LYS A 134 -16.04 -19.77 11.35
N GLU A 135 -17.08 -20.38 10.83
CA GLU A 135 -17.42 -21.79 11.10
C GLU A 135 -16.54 -22.76 10.31
N ALA A 136 -16.39 -22.53 9.01
CA ALA A 136 -15.54 -23.34 8.16
C ALA A 136 -14.10 -22.83 8.21
N PHE A 137 -13.16 -23.72 8.52
CA PHE A 137 -11.75 -23.41 8.65
C PHE A 137 -11.47 -22.27 9.64
N PRO A 138 -11.88 -22.40 10.92
CA PRO A 138 -11.63 -21.39 11.92
C PRO A 138 -10.12 -21.24 12.15
N LEU A 139 -9.66 -20.00 12.24
CA LEU A 139 -8.26 -19.70 12.50
C LEU A 139 -8.11 -19.18 13.93
N LEU A 140 -7.25 -19.85 14.69
CA LEU A 140 -6.86 -19.45 16.05
C LEU A 140 -5.41 -18.94 16.01
N ARG A 141 -5.23 -17.68 16.41
CA ARG A 141 -3.93 -17.01 16.45
C ARG A 141 -3.13 -17.17 15.14
N PHE A 142 -3.79 -16.90 14.03
CA PHE A 142 -3.17 -16.97 12.71
C PHE A 142 -2.15 -15.84 12.53
N ARG A 143 -0.89 -16.21 12.33
CA ARG A 143 0.23 -15.30 12.09
C ARG A 143 0.23 -14.87 10.63
N THR A 144 -0.08 -13.59 10.38
CA THR A 144 -0.21 -13.08 9.00
C THR A 144 1.11 -12.84 8.30
N LYS A 145 2.20 -12.72 9.06
CA LYS A 145 3.52 -12.23 8.62
C LYS A 145 3.55 -10.72 8.32
N ASP A 146 2.46 -10.02 8.40
CA ASP A 146 2.42 -8.57 8.24
C ASP A 146 2.94 -7.88 9.50
N ILE A 147 3.80 -6.89 9.33
CA ILE A 147 4.27 -6.02 10.41
C ILE A 147 3.28 -4.87 10.57
N CYS A 148 2.76 -4.72 11.76
CA CYS A 148 1.73 -3.75 12.06
C CYS A 148 1.91 -3.17 13.48
N MET A 149 1.08 -2.22 13.85
CA MET A 149 0.84 -1.75 15.21
C MET A 149 -0.63 -1.41 15.38
N VAL A 150 -1.11 -1.43 16.62
CA VAL A 150 -2.49 -1.09 16.98
C VAL A 150 -2.55 0.10 17.92
N ASN A 151 -3.70 0.74 17.95
CA ASN A 151 -4.05 1.83 18.85
C ASN A 151 -5.48 1.62 19.35
N SER A 152 -5.65 1.47 20.66
CA SER A 152 -6.93 1.28 21.34
C SER A 152 -7.61 2.58 21.80
N GLU A 153 -7.01 3.75 21.54
CA GLU A 153 -7.64 5.03 21.85
C GLU A 153 -8.91 5.23 21.03
N VAL A 154 -9.94 5.82 21.65
CA VAL A 154 -11.20 6.14 20.98
C VAL A 154 -10.94 7.06 19.79
N CYS A 155 -11.44 6.66 18.62
CA CYS A 155 -11.31 7.45 17.41
C CYS A 155 -12.21 8.71 17.48
N LYS A 156 -11.79 9.79 16.83
CA LYS A 156 -12.59 11.01 16.68
C LYS A 156 -13.95 10.77 16.00
N CYS A 157 -14.09 9.72 15.19
CA CYS A 157 -15.36 9.29 14.61
C CYS A 157 -16.35 8.70 15.63
N GLY A 158 -15.95 8.53 16.89
CA GLY A 158 -16.74 7.97 17.99
C GLY A 158 -16.71 6.44 18.13
N ARG A 159 -16.08 5.71 17.19
CA ARG A 159 -15.92 4.25 17.30
C ARG A 159 -14.89 3.89 18.38
N THR A 160 -15.19 2.84 19.12
CA THR A 160 -14.35 2.28 20.19
C THR A 160 -13.49 1.11 19.74
N PHE A 161 -13.71 0.59 18.54
CA PHE A 161 -12.94 -0.50 17.96
C PHE A 161 -11.46 -0.15 17.84
N VAL A 162 -10.62 -1.11 18.15
CA VAL A 162 -9.16 -0.98 17.96
C VAL A 162 -8.86 -0.61 16.51
N ARG A 163 -7.92 0.30 16.33
CA ARG A 163 -7.43 0.69 15.01
C ARG A 163 -6.06 0.08 14.77
N MET A 164 -5.91 -0.59 13.65
CA MET A 164 -4.62 -1.00 13.15
C MET A 164 -4.04 0.05 12.20
N ALA A 165 -2.74 0.19 12.20
CA ALA A 165 -2.02 0.97 11.18
C ALA A 165 -2.05 0.22 9.84
N LYS A 166 -1.65 0.86 8.75
CA LYS A 166 -1.30 0.16 7.51
C LYS A 166 -0.20 -0.85 7.79
N PRO A 167 -0.23 -2.04 7.21
CA PRO A 167 0.92 -2.93 7.22
C PRO A 167 2.17 -2.20 6.71
N MET A 168 3.26 -2.30 7.46
CA MET A 168 4.52 -1.61 7.16
C MET A 168 5.49 -2.47 6.37
N GLY A 169 5.06 -3.64 5.97
CA GLY A 169 5.81 -4.69 5.29
C GLY A 169 5.47 -6.05 5.88
N ARG A 170 6.20 -7.06 5.47
CA ARG A 170 6.03 -8.43 5.94
C ARG A 170 7.33 -8.93 6.55
N THR A 171 7.25 -9.89 7.46
CA THR A 171 8.45 -10.55 8.01
C THR A 171 9.17 -11.42 6.97
N ASP A 172 8.47 -11.79 5.90
CA ASP A 172 8.97 -12.57 4.77
C ASP A 172 9.35 -11.73 3.54
N ASP A 173 8.88 -10.49 3.42
CA ASP A 173 9.21 -9.56 2.32
C ASP A 173 10.26 -8.51 2.71
N MET A 174 10.64 -8.47 3.97
CA MET A 174 11.74 -7.64 4.44
C MET A 174 13.06 -8.17 3.88
N LEU A 175 13.76 -7.32 3.15
CA LEU A 175 15.09 -7.63 2.63
C LEU A 175 16.12 -7.26 3.69
N ILE A 176 17.03 -8.19 3.98
CA ILE A 176 18.23 -7.90 4.78
C ILE A 176 19.40 -7.80 3.83
N ILE A 177 19.93 -6.61 3.63
CA ILE A 177 21.01 -6.35 2.68
C ILE A 177 22.18 -5.73 3.45
N ARG A 178 23.32 -6.38 3.46
CA ARG A 178 24.51 -5.95 4.23
C ARG A 178 24.19 -5.63 5.70
N GLY A 179 23.28 -6.40 6.32
CA GLY A 179 22.83 -6.21 7.70
C GLY A 179 21.82 -5.04 7.92
N VAL A 180 21.32 -4.43 6.87
CA VAL A 180 20.30 -3.37 6.92
C VAL A 180 18.95 -3.93 6.51
N ASN A 181 17.90 -3.62 7.27
CA ASN A 181 16.53 -3.99 6.95
C ASN A 181 15.95 -3.00 5.93
N VAL A 182 15.66 -3.49 4.73
CA VAL A 182 15.09 -2.71 3.62
C VAL A 182 13.66 -3.17 3.36
N PHE A 183 12.72 -2.24 3.36
CA PHE A 183 11.34 -2.51 3.01
C PHE A 183 11.04 -1.93 1.62
N PRO A 184 10.38 -2.68 0.71
CA PRO A 184 9.99 -2.18 -0.61
C PRO A 184 9.21 -0.86 -0.57
N SER A 185 8.35 -0.68 0.44
CA SER A 185 7.58 0.55 0.63
C SER A 185 8.44 1.80 0.89
N GLN A 186 9.64 1.64 1.43
CA GLN A 186 10.58 2.77 1.60
C GLN A 186 11.12 3.22 0.23
N VAL A 187 11.44 2.25 -0.64
CA VAL A 187 11.88 2.53 -2.02
C VAL A 187 10.78 3.26 -2.78
N GLU A 188 9.56 2.73 -2.74
CA GLU A 188 8.40 3.34 -3.40
C GLU A 188 8.18 4.79 -2.95
N THR A 189 8.20 5.03 -1.64
CA THR A 189 8.05 6.39 -1.09
C THR A 189 9.08 7.36 -1.66
N VAL A 190 10.35 6.94 -1.72
CA VAL A 190 11.42 7.79 -2.28
C VAL A 190 11.20 8.06 -3.77
N LEU A 191 10.81 7.05 -4.54
CA LEU A 191 10.54 7.20 -5.97
C LEU A 191 9.45 8.23 -6.23
N LEU A 192 8.30 8.10 -5.57
CA LEU A 192 7.17 9.01 -5.71
C LEU A 192 7.52 10.44 -5.29
N GLN A 193 8.25 10.64 -4.19
CA GLN A 193 8.71 11.96 -3.74
C GLN A 193 9.66 12.63 -4.73
N ASN A 194 10.38 11.86 -5.54
CA ASN A 194 11.29 12.37 -6.57
C ASN A 194 10.68 12.39 -7.98
N GLY A 195 9.36 12.18 -8.10
CA GLY A 195 8.62 12.27 -9.35
C GLY A 195 8.81 11.08 -10.29
N TYR A 196 9.11 9.91 -9.74
CA TYR A 196 9.12 8.64 -10.48
C TYR A 196 7.85 7.84 -10.19
N PRO A 197 7.37 7.02 -11.13
CA PRO A 197 6.25 6.13 -10.90
C PRO A 197 6.61 4.99 -9.94
N PRO A 198 5.62 4.30 -9.32
CA PRO A 198 5.85 3.17 -8.45
C PRO A 198 6.21 1.87 -9.21
N ASN A 199 6.77 2.01 -10.41
CA ASN A 199 7.20 0.90 -11.26
C ASN A 199 8.70 0.71 -11.11
N TYR A 200 9.09 -0.25 -10.27
CA TYR A 200 10.49 -0.52 -9.99
C TYR A 200 10.73 -2.02 -9.77
N GLN A 201 11.99 -2.40 -9.82
CA GLN A 201 12.46 -3.75 -9.50
C GLN A 201 13.67 -3.67 -8.59
N ILE A 202 13.58 -4.33 -7.44
CA ILE A 202 14.73 -4.52 -6.55
C ILE A 202 15.42 -5.81 -6.96
N ILE A 203 16.71 -5.72 -7.25
CA ILE A 203 17.57 -6.85 -7.56
C ILE A 203 18.58 -6.98 -6.45
N VAL A 204 18.55 -8.11 -5.75
CA VAL A 204 19.53 -8.47 -4.73
C VAL A 204 20.32 -9.64 -5.23
N GLY A 205 21.63 -9.52 -5.20
CA GLY A 205 22.55 -10.57 -5.58
C GLY A 205 23.68 -10.71 -4.56
N ARG A 206 24.64 -11.56 -4.85
CA ARG A 206 25.82 -11.72 -4.02
C ARG A 206 27.05 -11.88 -4.87
N GLU A 207 28.03 -11.00 -4.69
CA GLU A 207 29.32 -11.05 -5.37
C GLU A 207 30.45 -10.97 -4.35
N ASN A 208 31.44 -11.87 -4.45
CA ASN A 208 32.61 -11.91 -3.56
C ASN A 208 32.23 -11.83 -2.07
N ASN A 209 31.21 -12.56 -1.65
CA ASN A 209 30.64 -12.58 -0.30
C ASN A 209 29.98 -11.27 0.18
N ASN A 210 29.84 -10.28 -0.69
CA ASN A 210 29.11 -9.06 -0.41
C ASN A 210 27.76 -9.06 -1.14
N ASP A 211 26.71 -8.61 -0.47
CA ASP A 211 25.41 -8.45 -1.09
C ASP A 211 25.47 -7.28 -2.09
N THR A 212 24.98 -7.51 -3.30
CA THR A 212 24.74 -6.46 -4.29
C THR A 212 23.29 -6.02 -4.23
N PHE A 213 23.07 -4.71 -4.41
CA PHE A 213 21.76 -4.11 -4.32
C PHE A 213 21.59 -3.11 -5.47
N GLU A 214 20.62 -3.36 -6.33
CA GLU A 214 20.29 -2.54 -7.49
C GLU A 214 18.79 -2.27 -7.49
N ILE A 215 18.39 -1.04 -7.83
CA ILE A 215 16.99 -0.66 -8.01
C ILE A 215 16.82 -0.17 -9.45
N LYS A 216 16.10 -0.93 -10.27
CA LYS A 216 15.69 -0.50 -11.61
C LYS A 216 14.40 0.29 -11.51
N VAL A 217 14.38 1.47 -12.10
CA VAL A 217 13.28 2.42 -12.04
C VAL A 217 12.81 2.74 -13.45
N GLU A 218 11.52 2.80 -13.66
CA GLU A 218 10.95 3.26 -14.91
C GLU A 218 11.25 4.76 -15.10
N MET A 219 11.87 5.09 -16.25
CA MET A 219 12.16 6.47 -16.62
C MET A 219 10.90 7.16 -17.14
N VAL A 220 10.56 8.30 -16.57
CA VAL A 220 9.43 9.12 -17.05
C VAL A 220 9.87 10.06 -18.19
N PRO A 221 8.99 10.35 -19.15
CA PRO A 221 9.34 11.20 -20.29
C PRO A 221 9.87 12.57 -19.90
N GLU A 222 9.37 13.16 -18.82
CA GLU A 222 9.76 14.48 -18.31
C GLU A 222 11.20 14.54 -17.79
N LYS A 223 11.76 13.38 -17.41
CA LYS A 223 13.14 13.24 -16.89
C LYS A 223 14.08 12.60 -17.90
N PHE A 224 13.54 12.13 -19.01
CA PHE A 224 14.35 11.54 -20.06
C PHE A 224 15.11 12.63 -20.84
N SER A 225 16.37 12.39 -21.09
CA SER A 225 17.21 13.24 -21.92
C SER A 225 18.13 12.39 -22.80
N ASP A 226 18.38 12.82 -24.02
CA ASP A 226 19.39 12.20 -24.90
C ASP A 226 20.82 12.53 -24.47
N VAL A 227 20.98 13.40 -23.47
CA VAL A 227 22.29 13.84 -22.94
C VAL A 227 22.66 12.95 -21.74
N VAL A 228 23.64 12.07 -21.90
CA VAL A 228 24.12 11.14 -20.86
C VAL A 228 24.46 11.84 -19.54
N ALA A 229 25.02 13.06 -19.60
CA ALA A 229 25.37 13.81 -18.40
C ALA A 229 24.11 14.20 -17.54
N GLU A 230 22.97 14.44 -18.16
CA GLU A 230 21.71 14.75 -17.49
C GLU A 230 21.11 13.49 -16.87
N ILE A 231 21.13 12.37 -17.59
CA ILE A 231 20.69 11.07 -17.04
C ILE A 231 21.52 10.71 -15.82
N ASN A 232 22.85 10.81 -15.89
CA ASN A 232 23.74 10.52 -14.76
C ASN A 232 23.53 11.47 -13.56
N LYS A 233 23.06 12.69 -13.81
CA LYS A 233 22.72 13.64 -12.74
C LYS A 233 21.45 13.22 -12.01
N GLU A 234 20.41 12.82 -12.75
CA GLU A 234 19.17 12.30 -12.20
C GLU A 234 19.41 11.01 -11.40
N GLU A 235 20.20 10.08 -11.95
CA GLU A 235 20.59 8.84 -11.28
C GLU A 235 21.27 9.12 -9.93
N LYS A 236 22.28 9.98 -9.91
CA LYS A 236 22.97 10.37 -8.66
C LYS A 236 22.05 11.05 -7.66
N ALA A 237 21.12 11.88 -8.11
CA ALA A 237 20.16 12.53 -7.24
C ALA A 237 19.22 11.49 -6.59
N LEU A 238 18.75 10.52 -7.36
CA LEU A 238 17.92 9.43 -6.87
C LEU A 238 18.68 8.49 -5.93
N GLU A 239 19.93 8.12 -6.28
CA GLU A 239 20.80 7.34 -5.38
C GLU A 239 20.97 8.03 -4.01
N ALA A 240 21.23 9.36 -4.01
CA ALA A 240 21.38 10.12 -2.77
C ALA A 240 20.09 10.14 -1.92
N ALA A 241 18.93 10.28 -2.56
CA ALA A 241 17.64 10.23 -1.89
C ALA A 241 17.36 8.84 -1.29
N LEU A 242 17.62 7.78 -2.05
CA LEU A 242 17.49 6.39 -1.58
C LEU A 242 18.45 6.11 -0.41
N LEU A 243 19.72 6.52 -0.53
CA LEU A 243 20.71 6.33 0.54
C LEU A 243 20.29 7.01 1.84
N THR A 244 19.65 8.18 1.75
CA THR A 244 19.18 8.93 2.94
C THR A 244 18.12 8.14 3.71
N VAL A 245 17.22 7.44 3.03
CA VAL A 245 16.10 6.70 3.64
C VAL A 245 16.48 5.27 3.98
N LEU A 246 17.14 4.57 3.07
CA LEU A 246 17.48 3.15 3.22
C LEU A 246 18.74 2.93 4.06
N GLN A 247 19.60 3.96 4.18
CA GLN A 247 20.91 3.91 4.83
C GLN A 247 21.85 2.85 4.24
N ILE A 248 21.60 2.47 2.99
CA ILE A 248 22.40 1.56 2.20
C ILE A 248 22.47 2.07 0.76
N LYS A 249 23.62 1.96 0.14
CA LYS A 249 23.81 2.36 -1.27
C LYS A 249 23.24 1.28 -2.19
N ALA A 250 22.31 1.66 -3.07
CA ALA A 250 21.79 0.86 -4.18
C ALA A 250 22.79 0.87 -5.34
#